data_9b5be2514a06f90f73b049d1c9e9c5e3
#
_entry.id   9b5be2514a06f90f73b049d1c9e9c5e3
#
_cell.length_a   1.000
_cell.length_b   1.000
_cell.length_c   1.000
_cell.angle_alpha   90.00
_cell.angle_beta   90.00
_cell.angle_gamma   90.00
#
_symmetry.space_group_name_H-M   'P 1'
#
loop_
_entity.id
_entity.type
_entity.pdbx_description
1 polymer ?
#
loop_
_entity_poly.entity_id
_entity_poly.type
_entity_poly.pdbx_seq_one_letter_code
_entity_poly.pdbx_strand_id
1 'polypeptide(L)'
;MKMKKTYRTEEEKKKIITRLNIINGQLEGIKRMISDNAYCNDVLIQLSAVSSSVKSLSNYVLENHLYTCMKDGIKKDDDEVIEEVIGLFKKFNK
;
A
#
# COMPACT_ATOMS: atom_id res chain seq x y z
N MET A 1 12.36 13.10 15.37
CA MET A 1 12.31 12.65 13.96
C MET A 1 11.42 13.59 13.16
N LYS A 2 11.95 14.18 12.11
CA LYS A 2 11.14 15.03 11.22
C LYS A 2 10.32 14.13 10.29
N MET A 3 9.01 14.27 10.35
CA MET A 3 8.13 13.55 9.43
C MET A 3 7.89 14.39 8.18
N LYS A 4 8.30 13.87 7.06
CA LYS A 4 7.94 14.45 5.76
C LYS A 4 6.46 14.14 5.50
N LYS A 5 5.78 15.02 4.79
CA LYS A 5 4.39 14.82 4.39
C LYS A 5 4.29 14.66 2.89
N THR A 6 3.39 13.83 2.46
CA THR A 6 3.01 13.69 1.06
C THR A 6 1.58 14.16 0.91
N TYR A 7 1.40 15.21 0.12
CA TYR A 7 0.08 15.80 -0.09
C TYR A 7 -0.57 15.16 -1.31
N ARG A 8 -1.80 14.70 -1.14
CA ARG A 8 -2.59 14.06 -2.18
C ARG A 8 -3.89 14.81 -2.38
N THR A 9 -4.47 14.71 -3.56
CA THR A 9 -5.80 15.26 -3.80
C THR A 9 -6.83 14.50 -2.97
N GLU A 10 -7.97 15.13 -2.73
CA GLU A 10 -9.06 14.48 -2.00
C GLU A 10 -9.55 13.23 -2.72
N GLU A 11 -9.54 13.23 -4.06
CA GLU A 11 -9.91 12.07 -4.85
C GLU A 11 -8.95 10.91 -4.64
N GLU A 12 -7.64 11.18 -4.65
CA GLU A 12 -6.63 10.15 -4.40
C GLU A 12 -6.75 9.56 -3.00
N LYS A 13 -6.93 10.43 -2.00
CA LYS A 13 -7.15 9.99 -0.61
C LYS A 13 -8.35 9.07 -0.50
N LYS A 14 -9.45 9.45 -1.14
CA LYS A 14 -10.69 8.67 -1.11
C LYS A 14 -10.47 7.28 -1.69
N LYS A 15 -9.78 7.17 -2.81
CA LYS A 15 -9.49 5.88 -3.45
C LYS A 15 -8.64 4.99 -2.56
N ILE A 16 -7.61 5.54 -1.94
CA ILE A 16 -6.72 4.78 -1.06
C ILE A 16 -7.48 4.33 0.19
N ILE A 17 -8.24 5.23 0.80
CA ILE A 17 -9.01 4.91 2.02
C ILE A 17 -10.07 3.85 1.72
N THR A 18 -10.74 3.93 0.57
CA THR A 18 -11.72 2.92 0.17
C THR A 18 -11.08 1.53 0.08
N ARG A 19 -9.91 1.44 -0.53
CA ARG A 19 -9.17 0.16 -0.62
C ARG A 19 -8.75 -0.35 0.76
N LEU A 20 -8.31 0.55 1.65
CA LEU A 20 -7.98 0.19 3.02
C LEU A 20 -9.20 -0.35 3.78
N ASN A 21 -10.35 0.27 3.57
CA ASN A 21 -11.59 -0.20 4.20
C ASN A 21 -11.97 -1.62 3.74
N ILE A 22 -11.74 -1.93 2.47
CA ILE A 22 -11.96 -3.28 1.95
C ILE A 22 -11.03 -4.27 2.63
N ILE A 23 -9.75 -3.92 2.77
CA ILE A 23 -8.75 -4.76 3.45
C ILE A 23 -9.13 -4.96 4.92
N ASN A 24 -9.57 -3.90 5.60
CA ASN A 24 -10.06 -4.01 6.98
C ASN A 24 -11.23 -4.98 7.09
N GLY A 25 -12.15 -4.94 6.14
CA GLY A 25 -13.26 -5.88 6.10
C GLY A 25 -12.80 -7.32 5.94
N GLN A 26 -11.80 -7.55 5.08
CA GLN A 26 -11.19 -8.87 4.91
C GLN A 26 -10.56 -9.38 6.21
N LEU A 27 -9.84 -8.51 6.92
CA LEU A 27 -9.21 -8.86 8.20
C LEU A 27 -10.26 -9.19 9.25
N GLU A 28 -11.34 -8.42 9.33
CA GLU A 28 -12.43 -8.72 10.26
C GLU A 28 -13.08 -10.07 9.94
N GLY A 29 -13.23 -10.39 8.66
CA GLY A 29 -13.72 -11.70 8.23
C GLY A 29 -12.82 -12.84 8.71
N ILE A 30 -11.50 -12.66 8.61
CA ILE A 30 -10.55 -13.67 9.06
C ILE A 30 -10.61 -13.83 10.58
N LYS A 31 -10.76 -12.74 11.32
CA LYS A 31 -10.94 -12.80 12.78
C LYS A 31 -12.14 -13.66 13.15
N ARG A 32 -13.26 -13.48 12.45
CA ARG A 32 -14.45 -14.30 12.66
C ARG A 32 -14.18 -15.78 12.34
N MET A 33 -13.45 -16.05 11.26
CA MET A 33 -13.07 -17.42 10.90
C MET A 33 -12.27 -18.08 12.02
N ILE A 34 -11.32 -17.38 12.60
CA ILE A 34 -10.51 -17.89 13.71
C ILE A 34 -11.43 -18.17 14.92
N SER A 35 -12.32 -17.23 15.26
CA SER A 35 -13.24 -17.39 16.38
C SER A 35 -14.17 -18.59 16.19
N ASP A 36 -14.56 -18.88 14.96
CA ASP A 36 -15.48 -19.94 14.63
C ASP A 36 -14.79 -21.26 14.31
N ASN A 37 -13.48 -21.34 14.57
CA ASN A 37 -12.69 -22.54 14.31
C ASN A 37 -12.76 -23.02 12.85
N ALA A 38 -12.72 -22.08 11.91
CA ALA A 38 -12.74 -22.38 10.49
C ALA A 38 -11.53 -23.24 10.10
N TYR A 39 -11.68 -24.01 9.05
CA TYR A 39 -10.63 -24.89 8.56
C TYR A 39 -9.37 -24.10 8.20
N CYS A 40 -8.22 -24.62 8.64
CA CYS A 40 -6.94 -23.92 8.51
C CYS A 40 -6.60 -23.52 7.05
N ASN A 41 -6.86 -24.41 6.10
CA ASN A 41 -6.59 -24.09 4.70
C ASN A 41 -7.43 -22.91 4.21
N ASP A 42 -8.68 -22.81 4.64
CA ASP A 42 -9.55 -21.70 4.26
C ASP A 42 -9.04 -20.39 4.84
N VAL A 43 -8.55 -20.41 6.08
CA VAL A 43 -7.93 -19.23 6.71
C VAL A 43 -6.69 -18.79 5.94
N LEU A 44 -5.83 -19.74 5.56
CA LEU A 44 -4.61 -19.44 4.81
C LEU A 44 -4.92 -18.86 3.43
N ILE A 45 -5.96 -19.36 2.76
CA ILE A 45 -6.40 -18.81 1.48
C ILE A 45 -6.83 -17.36 1.64
N GLN A 46 -7.58 -17.06 2.69
CA GLN A 46 -8.03 -15.68 2.96
C GLN A 46 -6.86 -14.77 3.31
N LEU A 47 -5.90 -15.26 4.09
CA LEU A 47 -4.68 -14.49 4.39
C LEU A 47 -3.88 -14.21 3.13
N SER A 48 -3.78 -15.16 2.23
CA SER A 48 -3.12 -14.96 0.93
C SER A 48 -3.83 -13.88 0.11
N ALA A 49 -5.15 -13.87 0.12
CA ALA A 49 -5.94 -12.84 -0.57
C ALA A 49 -5.70 -11.45 0.01
N VAL A 50 -5.62 -11.34 1.34
CA VAL A 50 -5.30 -10.06 2.01
C VAL A 50 -3.90 -9.61 1.64
N SER A 51 -2.93 -10.53 1.64
CA SER A 51 -1.56 -10.22 1.25
C SER A 51 -1.51 -9.64 -0.17
N SER A 52 -2.23 -10.25 -1.11
CA SER A 52 -2.32 -9.74 -2.48
C SER A 52 -2.98 -8.37 -2.55
N SER A 53 -4.02 -8.14 -1.75
CA SER A 53 -4.69 -6.85 -1.68
C SER A 53 -3.76 -5.75 -1.16
N VAL A 54 -2.99 -6.06 -0.12
CA VAL A 54 -2.01 -5.11 0.44
C VAL A 54 -0.93 -4.80 -0.59
N LYS A 55 -0.42 -5.82 -1.27
CA LYS A 55 0.59 -5.63 -2.31
C LYS A 55 0.08 -4.75 -3.44
N SER A 56 -1.15 -5.00 -3.90
CA SER A 56 -1.79 -4.21 -4.93
C SER A 56 -1.96 -2.75 -4.50
N LEU A 57 -2.38 -2.53 -3.25
CA LEU A 57 -2.49 -1.18 -2.71
C LEU A 57 -1.14 -0.50 -2.61
N SER A 58 -0.11 -1.22 -2.18
CA SER A 58 1.25 -0.68 -2.10
C SER A 58 1.74 -0.23 -3.46
N ASN A 59 1.50 -1.02 -4.50
CA ASN A 59 1.88 -0.66 -5.87
C ASN A 59 1.11 0.57 -6.35
N TYR A 60 -0.16 0.66 -6.02
CA TYR A 60 -0.98 1.82 -6.38
C TYR A 60 -0.46 3.09 -5.72
N VAL A 61 -0.15 3.03 -4.43
CA VAL A 61 0.39 4.17 -3.69
C VAL A 61 1.76 4.56 -4.24
N LEU A 62 2.60 3.58 -4.56
CA LEU A 62 3.91 3.82 -5.14
C LEU A 62 3.81 4.52 -6.49
N GLU A 63 2.90 4.06 -7.37
CA GLU A 63 2.66 4.72 -8.66
C GLU A 63 2.24 6.18 -8.49
N ASN A 64 1.30 6.43 -7.58
CA ASN A 64 0.86 7.79 -7.28
C ASN A 64 2.00 8.64 -6.73
N HIS A 65 2.81 8.06 -5.86
CA HIS A 65 3.96 8.76 -5.30
C HIS A 65 4.95 9.17 -6.39
N LEU A 66 5.24 8.26 -7.32
CA LEU A 66 6.10 8.56 -8.46
C LEU A 66 5.54 9.68 -9.32
N TYR A 67 4.24 9.64 -9.58
CA TYR A 67 3.59 10.61 -10.45
C TYR A 67 3.44 11.98 -9.81
N THR A 68 2.98 12.04 -8.57
CA THR A 68 2.56 13.30 -7.94
C THR A 68 3.62 13.94 -7.06
N CYS A 69 4.47 13.14 -6.44
CA CYS A 69 5.43 13.65 -5.45
C CYS A 69 6.86 13.66 -5.95
N MET A 70 7.23 12.67 -6.76
CA MET A 70 8.60 12.52 -7.23
C MET A 70 8.87 13.16 -8.56
N LYS A 71 7.84 13.37 -9.37
CA LYS A 71 7.97 14.06 -10.66
C LYS A 71 8.64 15.41 -10.51
N ASP A 72 8.25 16.18 -9.50
CA ASP A 72 8.85 17.49 -9.26
C ASP A 72 10.31 17.39 -8.82
N GLY A 73 10.62 16.42 -7.95
CA GLY A 73 11.99 16.18 -7.50
C GLY A 73 12.91 15.76 -8.65
N ILE A 74 12.43 14.85 -9.50
CA ILE A 74 13.18 14.39 -10.67
C ILE A 74 13.39 15.56 -11.65
N LYS A 75 12.35 16.36 -11.86
CA LYS A 75 12.39 17.53 -12.72
C LYS A 75 13.41 18.57 -12.23
N LYS A 76 13.58 18.67 -10.91
CA LYS A 76 14.52 19.61 -10.29
C LYS A 76 15.92 19.03 -10.10
N ASP A 77 16.18 17.85 -10.64
CA ASP A 77 17.46 17.15 -10.51
C ASP A 77 17.83 16.89 -9.05
N ASP A 78 16.84 16.54 -8.24
CA ASP A 78 17.05 16.24 -6.84
C ASP A 78 17.54 14.80 -6.68
N ASP A 79 18.84 14.62 -6.48
CA ASP A 79 19.47 13.31 -6.33
C ASP A 79 18.90 12.52 -5.15
N GLU A 80 18.55 13.20 -4.07
CA GLU A 80 17.97 12.57 -2.88
C GLU A 80 16.63 11.90 -3.22
N VAL A 81 15.78 12.58 -3.99
CA VAL A 81 14.50 12.03 -4.43
C VAL A 81 14.71 10.82 -5.33
N ILE A 82 15.67 10.91 -6.26
CA ILE A 82 15.99 9.81 -7.17
C ILE A 82 16.46 8.58 -6.39
N GLU A 83 17.31 8.76 -5.39
CA GLU A 83 17.78 7.68 -4.53
C GLU A 83 16.65 7.06 -3.73
N GLU A 84 15.71 7.87 -3.22
CA GLU A 84 14.51 7.37 -2.53
C GLU A 84 13.68 6.46 -3.44
N VAL A 85 13.47 6.88 -4.70
CA VAL A 85 12.72 6.08 -5.68
C VAL A 85 13.39 4.73 -5.90
N ILE A 86 14.71 4.74 -6.13
CA ILE A 86 15.48 3.51 -6.35
C ILE A 86 15.38 2.59 -5.13
N GLY A 87 15.50 3.15 -3.93
CA GLY A 87 15.37 2.39 -2.69
C GLY A 87 14.00 1.73 -2.53
N LEU A 88 12.94 2.46 -2.89
CA LEU A 88 11.58 1.94 -2.83
C LEU A 88 11.37 0.80 -3.81
N PHE A 89 11.86 0.93 -5.04
CA PHE A 89 11.76 -0.14 -6.04
C PHE A 89 12.47 -1.41 -5.56
N LYS A 90 13.65 -1.27 -5.00
CA LYS A 90 14.39 -2.42 -4.45
C LYS A 90 13.62 -3.10 -3.32
N LYS A 91 12.96 -2.31 -2.49
CA LYS A 91 12.19 -2.83 -1.35
C LYS A 91 10.94 -3.60 -1.79
N PHE A 92 10.23 -3.09 -2.80
CA PHE A 92 8.97 -3.68 -3.26
C PHE A 92 9.13 -4.79 -4.29
N ASN A 93 10.30 -4.91 -4.90
CA ASN A 93 10.57 -5.92 -5.93
C ASN A 93 11.37 -7.12 -5.41
N LYS A 94 11.29 -7.38 -4.14
CA LYS A 94 11.88 -8.60 -3.56
C LYS A 94 11.06 -9.82 -3.88
#